data_019cc4ce4c0ceb488b5b589314437822
#
_entry.id   019cc4ce4c0ceb488b5b589314437822
#
_cell.length_a   1.000
_cell.length_b   1.000
_cell.length_c   1.000
_cell.angle_alpha   90.00
_cell.angle_beta   90.00
_cell.angle_gamma   90.00
#
_symmetry.space_group_name_H-M   'P 1'
#
loop_
_entity.id
_entity.type
_entity.pdbx_description
1 polymer ?
#
loop_
_entity_poly.entity_id
_entity_poly.type
_entity_poly.pdbx_seq_one_letter_code
_entity_poly.pdbx_strand_id
1 'polypeptide(L)'
;ELDRWIISELNQLIDEVDKAYTNYDPTEAGRKIEEFVDYLSNWYVRRNRRRFWKGENDTDKLSAYFALYDCLVTLSKLMAPLTPFLSEELYQNLVRAVDPKAPESVHLCDFPVADMSKVDEKLEADTRLVMKVCSIGRAARSKAGIKVRQPVARVIVKTRAKSEQESLRCLAPQVLEELNVKALEFAEPDADLAGQSCYCTMEDGGCVVAVPTEIPAELIEEGIARELTHRIQSMRKEAGFEIADYIVTYYQAEPSLQKAIESQSAYIKQETLSKELFNQPPVEGAFSQKARIEGREVTLGVKKVGG
;
A
#
# COMPACT_ATOMS: atom_id res chain seq x y z
N GLU A 1 3.44 12.01 8.53
CA GLU A 1 3.91 10.89 9.41
C GLU A 1 4.72 9.87 8.63
N LEU A 2 4.21 9.35 7.49
CA LEU A 2 4.95 8.37 6.68
C LEU A 2 6.31 8.90 6.20
N ASP A 3 6.38 10.16 5.78
CA ASP A 3 7.64 10.76 5.33
C ASP A 3 8.64 10.90 6.49
N ARG A 4 8.17 11.29 7.67
CA ARG A 4 9.00 11.34 8.89
C ARG A 4 9.51 9.96 9.28
N TRP A 5 8.64 8.97 9.23
CA TRP A 5 9.00 7.60 9.54
C TRP A 5 10.08 7.05 8.61
N ILE A 6 9.92 7.18 7.29
CA ILE A 6 10.90 6.62 6.34
C ILE A 6 12.25 7.36 6.40
N ILE A 7 12.25 8.67 6.70
CA ILE A 7 13.48 9.44 6.91
C ILE A 7 14.15 9.05 8.23
N SER A 8 13.39 8.73 9.28
CA SER A 8 13.92 8.17 10.53
C SER A 8 14.61 6.84 10.28
N GLU A 9 13.90 5.89 9.65
CA GLU A 9 14.47 4.57 9.28
C GLU A 9 15.71 4.71 8.37
N LEU A 10 15.73 5.70 7.46
CA LEU A 10 16.90 5.98 6.61
C LEU A 10 18.12 6.40 7.43
N ASN A 11 17.95 7.27 8.41
CA ASN A 11 19.07 7.73 9.25
C ASN A 11 19.56 6.61 10.19
N GLN A 12 18.65 5.79 10.69
CA GLN A 12 19.02 4.58 11.43
C GLN A 12 19.81 3.60 10.55
N LEU A 13 19.36 3.39 9.31
CA LEU A 13 20.06 2.55 8.33
C LEU A 13 21.49 3.06 8.06
N ILE A 14 21.68 4.36 7.86
CA ILE A 14 23.01 4.94 7.61
C ILE A 14 23.96 4.60 8.76
N ASP A 15 23.53 4.80 10.01
CA ASP A 15 24.32 4.50 11.20
C ASP A 15 24.64 3.00 11.33
N GLU A 16 23.66 2.13 11.10
CA GLU A 16 23.84 0.68 11.17
C GLU A 16 24.76 0.14 10.07
N VAL A 17 24.62 0.64 8.84
CA VAL A 17 25.48 0.22 7.71
C VAL A 17 26.90 0.73 7.87
N ASP A 18 27.11 1.96 8.35
CA ASP A 18 28.44 2.50 8.65
C ASP A 18 29.16 1.65 9.71
N LYS A 19 28.46 1.31 10.79
CA LYS A 19 28.98 0.39 11.83
C LYS A 19 29.30 -0.99 11.28
N ALA A 20 28.44 -1.55 10.44
CA ALA A 20 28.68 -2.87 9.82
C ALA A 20 29.91 -2.85 8.92
N TYR A 21 30.08 -1.86 8.07
CA TYR A 21 31.27 -1.72 7.22
C TYR A 21 32.55 -1.47 8.03
N THR A 22 32.47 -0.64 9.07
CA THR A 22 33.59 -0.40 9.99
C THR A 22 34.05 -1.69 10.68
N ASN A 23 33.11 -2.60 10.96
CA ASN A 23 33.38 -3.91 11.56
C ASN A 23 33.70 -5.00 10.51
N TYR A 24 33.85 -4.65 9.24
CA TYR A 24 34.08 -5.60 8.15
C TYR A 24 32.99 -6.67 8.01
N ASP A 25 31.72 -6.32 8.33
CA ASP A 25 30.56 -7.20 8.16
C ASP A 25 29.65 -6.76 7.00
N PRO A 26 30.02 -7.09 5.75
CA PRO A 26 29.19 -6.75 4.59
C PRO A 26 27.87 -7.54 4.55
N THR A 27 27.81 -8.67 5.24
CA THR A 27 26.57 -9.48 5.31
C THR A 27 25.51 -8.77 6.13
N GLU A 28 25.88 -8.21 7.28
CA GLU A 28 24.96 -7.43 8.09
C GLU A 28 24.55 -6.14 7.38
N ALA A 29 25.52 -5.43 6.76
CA ALA A 29 25.18 -4.26 5.94
C ALA A 29 24.15 -4.59 4.85
N GLY A 30 24.34 -5.69 4.12
CA GLY A 30 23.41 -6.13 3.08
C GLY A 30 22.00 -6.45 3.62
N ARG A 31 21.91 -7.13 4.76
CA ARG A 31 20.62 -7.45 5.41
C ARG A 31 19.85 -6.20 5.84
N LYS A 32 20.55 -5.22 6.41
CA LYS A 32 19.94 -3.94 6.81
C LYS A 32 19.41 -3.16 5.62
N ILE A 33 20.18 -3.12 4.55
CA ILE A 33 19.75 -2.50 3.29
C ILE A 33 18.53 -3.21 2.71
N GLU A 34 18.52 -4.55 2.69
CA GLU A 34 17.38 -5.35 2.20
C GLU A 34 16.10 -5.06 3.01
N GLU A 35 16.20 -5.03 4.35
CA GLU A 35 15.09 -4.71 5.24
C GLU A 35 14.53 -3.30 4.95
N PHE A 36 15.39 -2.31 4.78
CA PHE A 36 14.97 -0.95 4.47
C PHE A 36 14.32 -0.86 3.08
N VAL A 37 14.85 -1.56 2.07
CA VAL A 37 14.25 -1.60 0.73
C VAL A 37 12.85 -2.21 0.77
N ASP A 38 12.64 -3.22 1.62
CA ASP A 38 11.30 -3.80 1.85
C ASP A 38 10.36 -2.77 2.48
N TYR A 39 10.77 -2.04 3.51
CA TYR A 39 10.00 -0.94 4.11
C TYR A 39 9.69 0.16 3.10
N LEU A 40 10.68 0.58 2.32
CA LEU A 40 10.51 1.61 1.30
C LEU A 40 9.50 1.20 0.24
N SER A 41 9.62 -0.01 -0.30
CA SER A 41 8.77 -0.51 -1.40
C SER A 41 7.38 -0.91 -0.92
N ASN A 42 7.30 -1.79 0.09
CA ASN A 42 6.08 -2.47 0.49
C ASN A 42 5.25 -1.67 1.49
N TRP A 43 5.83 -0.67 2.14
CA TRP A 43 5.10 0.19 3.07
C TRP A 43 5.03 1.63 2.60
N TYR A 44 6.16 2.30 2.40
CA TYR A 44 6.18 3.71 2.07
C TYR A 44 5.63 4.01 0.66
N VAL A 45 6.22 3.45 -0.38
CA VAL A 45 5.82 3.73 -1.79
C VAL A 45 4.40 3.25 -2.06
N ARG A 46 4.07 2.03 -1.64
CA ARG A 46 2.75 1.46 -1.87
C ARG A 46 1.64 2.28 -1.23
N ARG A 47 1.84 2.78 -0.01
CA ARG A 47 0.85 3.60 0.70
C ARG A 47 0.75 5.02 0.18
N ASN A 48 1.85 5.58 -0.30
CA ASN A 48 1.90 6.92 -0.87
C ASN A 48 1.52 6.96 -2.36
N ARG A 49 1.08 5.84 -2.95
CA ARG A 49 0.76 5.74 -4.37
C ARG A 49 -0.18 6.85 -4.85
N ARG A 50 -1.23 7.16 -4.08
CA ARG A 50 -2.17 8.25 -4.41
C ARG A 50 -1.50 9.63 -4.41
N ARG A 51 -0.56 9.88 -3.48
CA ARG A 51 0.20 11.14 -3.41
C ARG A 51 1.08 11.32 -4.65
N PHE A 52 1.75 10.26 -5.10
CA PHE A 52 2.59 10.31 -6.30
C PHE A 52 1.79 10.56 -7.60
N TRP A 53 0.54 10.10 -7.67
CA TRP A 53 -0.27 10.16 -8.90
C TRP A 53 -1.27 11.30 -8.98
N LYS A 54 -1.41 12.12 -7.95
CA LYS A 54 -2.22 13.34 -8.03
C LYS A 54 -1.76 14.22 -9.20
N GLY A 55 -2.72 14.77 -9.93
CA GLY A 55 -2.43 15.70 -11.04
C GLY A 55 -1.86 17.05 -10.59
N GLU A 56 -2.18 17.47 -9.37
CA GLU A 56 -1.73 18.72 -8.78
C GLU A 56 -0.38 18.55 -8.10
N ASN A 57 0.53 19.53 -8.30
CA ASN A 57 1.81 19.60 -7.60
C ASN A 57 1.64 20.40 -6.31
N ASP A 58 1.02 19.79 -5.31
CA ASP A 58 0.93 20.38 -3.98
C ASP A 58 2.16 20.05 -3.12
N THR A 59 2.28 20.73 -1.96
CA THR A 59 3.39 20.52 -1.01
C THR A 59 3.43 19.09 -0.49
N ASP A 60 2.30 18.43 -0.36
CA ASP A 60 2.20 17.05 0.11
C ASP A 60 2.82 16.07 -0.89
N LYS A 61 2.52 16.22 -2.18
CA LYS A 61 3.14 15.44 -3.26
C LYS A 61 4.64 15.68 -3.33
N LEU A 62 5.08 16.94 -3.27
CA LEU A 62 6.50 17.28 -3.30
C LEU A 62 7.24 16.67 -2.11
N SER A 63 6.67 16.72 -0.90
CA SER A 63 7.26 16.09 0.29
C SER A 63 7.48 14.59 0.11
N ALA A 64 6.49 13.90 -0.48
CA ALA A 64 6.62 12.47 -0.76
C ALA A 64 7.74 12.18 -1.79
N TYR A 65 7.85 12.99 -2.85
CA TYR A 65 8.92 12.86 -3.83
C TYR A 65 10.29 13.16 -3.24
N PHE A 66 10.42 14.19 -2.41
CA PHE A 66 11.69 14.50 -1.74
C PHE A 66 12.13 13.38 -0.81
N ALA A 67 11.23 12.82 0.00
CA ALA A 67 11.57 11.71 0.87
C ALA A 67 11.98 10.47 0.07
N LEU A 68 11.26 10.14 -1.02
CA LEU A 68 11.64 9.02 -1.89
C LEU A 68 12.97 9.25 -2.59
N TYR A 69 13.22 10.45 -3.10
CA TYR A 69 14.47 10.83 -3.74
C TYR A 69 15.66 10.70 -2.78
N ASP A 70 15.52 11.24 -1.57
CA ASP A 70 16.55 11.17 -0.52
C ASP A 70 16.87 9.71 -0.16
N CYS A 71 15.84 8.87 0.01
CA CYS A 71 16.02 7.43 0.22
C CYS A 71 16.78 6.75 -0.92
N LEU A 72 16.42 7.00 -2.18
CA LEU A 72 17.04 6.34 -3.32
C LEU A 72 18.47 6.78 -3.57
N VAL A 73 18.75 8.09 -3.42
CA VAL A 73 20.13 8.63 -3.56
C VAL A 73 21.02 8.10 -2.45
N THR A 74 20.54 8.08 -1.21
CA THR A 74 21.27 7.53 -0.07
C THR A 74 21.52 6.04 -0.24
N LEU A 75 20.51 5.26 -0.62
CA LEU A 75 20.67 3.84 -0.93
C LEU A 75 21.71 3.59 -2.00
N SER A 76 21.76 4.40 -3.08
CA SER A 76 22.78 4.23 -4.12
C SER A 76 24.19 4.35 -3.57
N LYS A 77 24.42 5.22 -2.59
CA LYS A 77 25.72 5.37 -1.93
C LYS A 77 26.03 4.24 -0.94
N LEU A 78 25.04 3.84 -0.10
CA LEU A 78 25.20 2.76 0.87
C LEU A 78 25.47 1.40 0.19
N MET A 79 24.84 1.17 -0.97
CA MET A 79 24.96 -0.07 -1.74
C MET A 79 26.21 -0.13 -2.60
N ALA A 80 26.88 1.00 -2.85
CA ALA A 80 28.01 1.06 -3.78
C ALA A 80 29.13 0.04 -3.52
N PRO A 81 29.51 -0.28 -2.26
CA PRO A 81 30.47 -1.33 -1.97
C PRO A 81 30.01 -2.75 -2.28
N LEU A 82 28.70 -3.01 -2.28
CA LEU A 82 28.10 -4.34 -2.47
C LEU A 82 27.66 -4.58 -3.93
N THR A 83 27.03 -3.57 -4.52
CA THR A 83 26.44 -3.65 -5.87
C THR A 83 26.88 -2.45 -6.73
N PRO A 84 28.17 -2.36 -7.09
CA PRO A 84 28.77 -1.16 -7.68
C PRO A 84 28.07 -0.72 -8.97
N PHE A 85 27.71 -1.65 -9.86
CA PHE A 85 27.10 -1.32 -11.15
C PHE A 85 25.67 -0.80 -11.02
N LEU A 86 24.87 -1.42 -10.16
CA LEU A 86 23.49 -0.97 -9.90
C LEU A 86 23.49 0.40 -9.22
N SER A 87 24.37 0.59 -8.26
CA SER A 87 24.51 1.85 -7.53
C SER A 87 24.93 2.98 -8.46
N GLU A 88 25.85 2.73 -9.37
CA GLU A 88 26.27 3.69 -10.40
C GLU A 88 25.10 4.06 -11.32
N GLU A 89 24.37 3.08 -11.83
CA GLU A 89 23.21 3.32 -12.71
C GLU A 89 22.14 4.16 -12.02
N LEU A 90 21.80 3.84 -10.76
CA LEU A 90 20.88 4.64 -9.96
C LEU A 90 21.37 6.07 -9.79
N TYR A 91 22.65 6.26 -9.46
CA TYR A 91 23.25 7.58 -9.25
C TYR A 91 23.25 8.42 -10.53
N GLN A 92 23.63 7.83 -11.66
CA GLN A 92 23.64 8.52 -12.95
C GLN A 92 22.25 9.01 -13.34
N ASN A 93 21.22 8.18 -13.14
CA ASN A 93 19.85 8.52 -13.47
C ASN A 93 19.21 9.53 -12.50
N LEU A 94 19.50 9.41 -11.19
CA LEU A 94 18.85 10.23 -10.17
C LEU A 94 19.59 11.56 -9.91
N VAL A 95 20.91 11.56 -9.96
CA VAL A 95 21.73 12.69 -9.55
C VAL A 95 22.36 13.38 -10.76
N ARG A 96 23.16 12.66 -11.53
CA ARG A 96 23.92 13.22 -12.67
C ARG A 96 23.03 13.76 -13.79
N ALA A 97 21.90 13.09 -14.05
CA ALA A 97 20.94 13.55 -15.05
C ALA A 97 20.31 14.91 -14.69
N VAL A 98 20.29 15.27 -13.40
CA VAL A 98 19.69 16.51 -12.88
C VAL A 98 20.75 17.56 -12.58
N ASP A 99 21.85 17.17 -11.96
CA ASP A 99 22.99 18.04 -11.63
C ASP A 99 24.31 17.57 -12.27
N PRO A 100 24.69 18.09 -13.43
CA PRO A 100 25.95 17.76 -14.09
C PRO A 100 27.21 18.16 -13.31
N LYS A 101 27.10 18.97 -12.24
CA LYS A 101 28.22 19.37 -11.39
C LYS A 101 28.48 18.39 -10.23
N ALA A 102 27.54 17.49 -9.95
CA ALA A 102 27.75 16.45 -8.97
C ALA A 102 28.95 15.56 -9.34
N PRO A 103 29.57 14.82 -8.41
CA PRO A 103 30.65 13.88 -8.71
C PRO A 103 30.31 12.96 -9.89
N GLU A 104 31.31 12.64 -10.72
CA GLU A 104 31.09 11.87 -11.96
C GLU A 104 30.58 10.45 -11.72
N SER A 105 30.84 9.91 -10.54
CA SER A 105 30.45 8.56 -10.13
C SER A 105 30.00 8.52 -8.69
N VAL A 106 29.11 7.61 -8.33
CA VAL A 106 28.72 7.33 -6.95
C VAL A 106 29.92 6.98 -6.07
N HIS A 107 30.93 6.33 -6.66
CA HIS A 107 32.15 5.92 -5.98
C HIS A 107 33.11 7.08 -5.64
N LEU A 108 32.85 8.27 -6.15
CA LEU A 108 33.57 9.51 -5.82
C LEU A 108 32.80 10.39 -4.81
N CYS A 109 31.62 9.94 -4.37
CA CYS A 109 30.83 10.62 -3.37
C CYS A 109 31.30 10.28 -1.96
N ASP A 110 31.14 11.24 -1.04
CA ASP A 110 31.29 10.95 0.38
C ASP A 110 30.24 9.92 0.84
N PHE A 111 30.67 9.08 1.78
CA PHE A 111 29.74 8.13 2.43
C PHE A 111 28.68 8.91 3.23
N PRO A 112 27.42 8.49 3.22
CA PRO A 112 26.35 9.18 3.95
C PRO A 112 26.63 9.24 5.44
N VAL A 113 26.29 10.37 6.07
CA VAL A 113 26.41 10.56 7.52
C VAL A 113 25.01 10.63 8.13
N ALA A 114 24.76 9.83 9.16
CA ALA A 114 23.48 9.79 9.84
C ALA A 114 23.21 11.10 10.61
N ASP A 115 22.03 11.66 10.42
CA ASP A 115 21.51 12.76 11.23
C ASP A 115 20.59 12.20 12.31
N MET A 116 21.16 11.89 13.47
CA MET A 116 20.42 11.29 14.60
C MET A 116 19.30 12.20 15.15
N SER A 117 19.30 13.49 14.83
CA SER A 117 18.19 14.39 15.20
C SER A 117 16.90 14.10 14.45
N LYS A 118 16.96 13.35 13.33
CA LYS A 118 15.81 12.92 12.54
C LYS A 118 15.28 11.55 12.93
N VAL A 119 16.00 10.82 13.81
CA VAL A 119 15.57 9.52 14.31
C VAL A 119 14.47 9.69 15.35
N ASP A 120 13.35 9.04 15.12
CA ASP A 120 12.19 8.99 16.02
C ASP A 120 11.88 7.52 16.36
N GLU A 121 12.63 6.97 17.32
CA GLU A 121 12.51 5.56 17.76
C GLU A 121 11.08 5.18 18.14
N LYS A 122 10.32 6.13 18.69
CA LYS A 122 8.93 5.88 19.04
C LYS A 122 8.07 5.69 17.79
N LEU A 123 8.20 6.57 16.81
CA LEU A 123 7.44 6.47 15.55
C LEU A 123 7.81 5.19 14.78
N GLU A 124 9.08 4.79 14.82
CA GLU A 124 9.53 3.51 14.23
C GLU A 124 8.87 2.32 14.92
N ALA A 125 8.93 2.27 16.24
CA ALA A 125 8.32 1.20 17.03
C ALA A 125 6.80 1.13 16.82
N ASP A 126 6.13 2.28 16.82
CA ASP A 126 4.68 2.39 16.59
C ASP A 126 4.31 1.90 15.17
N THR A 127 5.11 2.24 14.16
CA THR A 127 4.89 1.80 12.77
C THR A 127 5.14 0.30 12.61
N ARG A 128 6.19 -0.25 13.23
CA ARG A 128 6.45 -1.71 13.25
C ARG A 128 5.29 -2.47 13.91
N LEU A 129 4.70 -1.91 14.99
CA LEU A 129 3.51 -2.50 15.62
C LEU A 129 2.31 -2.49 14.66
N VAL A 130 2.07 -1.40 13.94
CA VAL A 130 1.02 -1.32 12.90
C VAL A 130 1.25 -2.36 11.81
N MET A 131 2.47 -2.48 11.30
CA MET A 131 2.83 -3.50 10.29
C MET A 131 2.53 -4.91 10.79
N LYS A 132 2.90 -5.20 12.05
CA LYS A 132 2.61 -6.48 12.70
C LYS A 132 1.12 -6.75 12.80
N VAL A 133 0.32 -5.80 13.31
CA VAL A 133 -1.13 -5.93 13.40
C VAL A 133 -1.76 -6.14 12.02
N CYS A 134 -1.29 -5.41 11.01
CA CYS A 134 -1.76 -5.57 9.63
C CYS A 134 -1.41 -6.97 9.06
N SER A 135 -0.24 -7.49 9.37
CA SER A 135 0.17 -8.85 8.96
C SER A 135 -0.73 -9.92 9.59
N ILE A 136 -0.94 -9.84 10.91
CA ILE A 136 -1.83 -10.75 11.65
C ILE A 136 -3.26 -10.63 11.13
N GLY A 137 -3.74 -9.40 10.89
CA GLY A 137 -5.09 -9.15 10.36
C GLY A 137 -5.30 -9.72 8.96
N ARG A 138 -4.30 -9.62 8.08
CA ARG A 138 -4.35 -10.27 6.75
C ARG A 138 -4.38 -11.79 6.86
N ALA A 139 -3.62 -12.37 7.79
CA ALA A 139 -3.67 -13.80 8.07
C ALA A 139 -5.05 -14.24 8.60
N ALA A 140 -5.65 -13.46 9.51
CA ALA A 140 -7.01 -13.70 10.00
C ALA A 140 -8.06 -13.64 8.89
N ARG A 141 -7.97 -12.64 8.00
CA ARG A 141 -8.85 -12.52 6.82
C ARG A 141 -8.69 -13.70 5.86
N SER A 142 -7.45 -14.11 5.59
CA SER A 142 -7.16 -15.28 4.74
C SER A 142 -7.76 -16.57 5.32
N LYS A 143 -7.60 -16.77 6.63
CA LYS A 143 -8.18 -17.92 7.35
C LYS A 143 -9.72 -17.90 7.32
N ALA A 144 -10.34 -16.69 7.37
CA ALA A 144 -11.79 -16.52 7.24
C ALA A 144 -12.29 -16.60 5.79
N GLY A 145 -11.42 -16.75 4.79
CA GLY A 145 -11.77 -16.73 3.38
C GLY A 145 -12.22 -15.37 2.84
N ILE A 146 -11.94 -14.28 3.56
CA ILE A 146 -12.35 -12.91 3.21
C ILE A 146 -11.24 -12.27 2.37
N LYS A 147 -11.55 -11.92 1.12
CA LYS A 147 -10.62 -11.21 0.23
C LYS A 147 -10.23 -9.85 0.80
N VAL A 148 -8.99 -9.40 0.60
CA VAL A 148 -8.51 -8.11 1.11
C VAL A 148 -9.32 -6.92 0.56
N ARG A 149 -9.84 -7.02 -0.67
CA ARG A 149 -10.70 -5.99 -1.29
C ARG A 149 -12.10 -5.91 -0.68
N GLN A 150 -12.56 -6.96 -0.02
CA GLN A 150 -13.85 -6.96 0.66
C GLN A 150 -13.75 -6.09 1.92
N PRO A 151 -14.48 -4.97 2.04
CA PRO A 151 -14.50 -4.21 3.28
C PRO A 151 -15.14 -5.01 4.41
N VAL A 152 -14.63 -4.83 5.62
CA VAL A 152 -15.17 -5.44 6.83
C VAL A 152 -15.53 -4.32 7.82
N ALA A 153 -16.57 -4.53 8.61
CA ALA A 153 -17.08 -3.48 9.49
C ALA A 153 -16.05 -3.01 10.54
N ARG A 154 -15.27 -3.95 11.08
CA ARG A 154 -14.28 -3.66 12.11
C ARG A 154 -13.20 -4.72 12.19
N VAL A 155 -12.10 -4.36 12.83
CA VAL A 155 -11.09 -5.28 13.35
C VAL A 155 -10.97 -5.04 14.85
N ILE A 156 -10.86 -6.12 15.62
CA ILE A 156 -10.65 -6.04 17.07
C ILE A 156 -9.23 -6.50 17.36
N VAL A 157 -8.48 -5.67 18.09
CA VAL A 157 -7.09 -5.94 18.44
C VAL A 157 -6.96 -6.05 19.96
N LYS A 158 -6.39 -7.16 20.41
CA LYS A 158 -5.95 -7.35 21.80
C LYS A 158 -4.44 -7.19 21.84
N THR A 159 -3.97 -6.21 22.58
CA THR A 159 -2.55 -5.88 22.75
C THR A 159 -2.04 -6.35 24.10
N ARG A 160 -0.72 -6.37 24.28
CA ARG A 160 -0.08 -6.73 25.55
C ARG A 160 -0.13 -5.61 26.59
N ALA A 161 -0.12 -4.34 26.11
CA ALA A 161 -0.06 -3.17 26.97
C ALA A 161 -0.97 -2.04 26.45
N LYS A 162 -1.41 -1.16 27.36
CA LYS A 162 -2.20 0.03 27.01
C LYS A 162 -1.42 1.00 26.11
N SER A 163 -0.11 1.10 26.29
CA SER A 163 0.73 1.94 25.42
C SER A 163 0.68 1.49 23.95
N GLU A 164 0.64 0.18 23.70
CA GLU A 164 0.45 -0.34 22.32
C GLU A 164 -0.91 0.07 21.74
N GLN A 165 -1.97 0.13 22.55
CA GLN A 165 -3.27 0.62 22.09
C GLN A 165 -3.23 2.11 21.72
N GLU A 166 -2.52 2.92 22.49
CA GLU A 166 -2.35 4.35 22.21
C GLU A 166 -1.58 4.57 20.90
N SER A 167 -0.51 3.83 20.69
CA SER A 167 0.26 3.83 19.44
C SER A 167 -0.62 3.46 18.23
N LEU A 168 -1.39 2.38 18.35
CA LEU A 168 -2.31 1.95 17.29
C LEU A 168 -3.44 2.96 17.05
N ARG A 169 -3.91 3.68 18.07
CA ARG A 169 -4.91 4.75 17.88
C ARG A 169 -4.33 5.94 17.12
N CYS A 170 -3.10 6.33 17.43
CA CYS A 170 -2.42 7.42 16.71
C CYS A 170 -2.25 7.10 15.21
N LEU A 171 -1.96 5.85 14.88
CA LEU A 171 -1.75 5.37 13.51
C LEU A 171 -2.94 4.58 12.94
N ALA A 172 -4.14 4.70 13.57
CA ALA A 172 -5.33 3.96 13.16
C ALA A 172 -5.67 4.07 11.66
N PRO A 173 -5.55 5.24 10.99
CA PRO A 173 -5.79 5.33 9.55
C PRO A 173 -4.97 4.33 8.73
N GLN A 174 -3.74 4.03 9.17
CA GLN A 174 -2.89 3.04 8.49
C GLN A 174 -3.46 1.62 8.61
N VAL A 175 -3.94 1.23 9.79
CA VAL A 175 -4.56 -0.08 10.02
C VAL A 175 -5.87 -0.22 9.24
N LEU A 176 -6.72 0.83 9.29
CA LEU A 176 -8.01 0.83 8.60
C LEU A 176 -7.85 0.64 7.09
N GLU A 177 -6.90 1.35 6.49
CA GLU A 177 -6.62 1.26 5.05
C GLU A 177 -6.02 -0.09 4.67
N GLU A 178 -4.99 -0.56 5.40
CA GLU A 178 -4.29 -1.81 5.12
C GLU A 178 -5.17 -3.05 5.25
N LEU A 179 -6.01 -3.06 6.26
CA LEU A 179 -6.94 -4.16 6.49
C LEU A 179 -8.29 -3.97 5.79
N ASN A 180 -8.51 -2.83 5.13
CA ASN A 180 -9.78 -2.47 4.52
C ASN A 180 -10.95 -2.68 5.48
N VAL A 181 -10.85 -2.04 6.65
CA VAL A 181 -11.87 -2.10 7.71
C VAL A 181 -12.39 -0.70 8.03
N LYS A 182 -13.63 -0.59 8.50
CA LYS A 182 -14.25 0.71 8.81
C LYS A 182 -13.91 1.20 10.21
N ALA A 183 -13.60 0.30 11.15
CA ALA A 183 -13.27 0.64 12.53
C ALA A 183 -12.15 -0.24 13.08
N LEU A 184 -11.36 0.33 13.98
CA LEU A 184 -10.36 -0.34 14.81
C LEU A 184 -10.87 -0.29 16.26
N GLU A 185 -11.13 -1.45 16.84
CA GLU A 185 -11.57 -1.61 18.22
C GLU A 185 -10.52 -2.36 19.03
N PHE A 186 -10.52 -2.15 20.35
CA PHE A 186 -9.61 -2.83 21.26
C PHE A 186 -10.38 -3.72 22.22
N ALA A 187 -9.90 -4.94 22.39
CA ALA A 187 -10.46 -5.86 23.35
C ALA A 187 -9.88 -5.61 24.75
N GLU A 188 -10.70 -5.93 25.78
CA GLU A 188 -10.20 -5.98 27.14
C GLU A 188 -9.16 -7.10 27.30
N PRO A 189 -8.21 -6.97 28.28
CA PRO A 189 -7.13 -7.93 28.47
C PRO A 189 -7.58 -9.37 28.72
N ASP A 190 -8.74 -9.55 29.35
CA ASP A 190 -9.35 -10.85 29.69
C ASP A 190 -10.34 -11.36 28.64
N ALA A 191 -10.61 -10.60 27.60
CA ALA A 191 -11.56 -11.00 26.55
C ALA A 191 -11.09 -12.26 25.82
N ASP A 192 -11.94 -13.27 25.76
CA ASP A 192 -11.76 -14.44 24.91
C ASP A 192 -12.34 -14.18 23.52
N LEU A 193 -11.49 -13.74 22.61
CA LEU A 193 -11.87 -13.55 21.21
C LEU A 193 -11.86 -14.85 20.41
N ALA A 194 -11.06 -15.82 20.82
CA ALA A 194 -10.89 -17.08 20.11
C ALA A 194 -12.08 -18.03 20.31
N GLY A 195 -12.75 -17.95 21.46
CA GLY A 195 -13.94 -18.74 21.77
C GLY A 195 -15.22 -18.26 21.07
N GLN A 196 -15.21 -17.10 20.42
CA GLN A 196 -16.39 -16.53 19.76
C GLN A 196 -16.45 -16.95 18.29
N SER A 197 -17.45 -17.72 17.92
CA SER A 197 -17.64 -18.24 16.53
C SER A 197 -17.86 -17.13 15.48
N CYS A 198 -18.27 -15.94 15.89
CA CYS A 198 -18.46 -14.79 15.02
C CYS A 198 -17.16 -14.08 14.61
N TYR A 199 -16.02 -14.52 15.15
CA TYR A 199 -14.71 -13.97 14.79
C TYR A 199 -13.74 -15.04 14.32
N CYS A 200 -12.93 -14.69 13.33
CA CYS A 200 -11.73 -15.44 12.97
C CYS A 200 -10.52 -14.73 13.56
N THR A 201 -9.78 -15.43 14.40
CA THR A 201 -8.64 -14.85 15.14
C THR A 201 -7.32 -15.43 14.66
N MET A 202 -6.29 -14.58 14.71
CA MET A 202 -4.89 -14.95 14.59
C MET A 202 -4.09 -14.24 15.67
N GLU A 203 -3.04 -14.88 16.13
CA GLU A 203 -2.16 -14.37 17.19
C GLU A 203 -0.70 -14.48 16.77
N ASP A 204 0.08 -13.49 17.13
CA ASP A 204 1.53 -13.50 17.07
C ASP A 204 2.13 -12.64 18.18
N GLY A 205 3.04 -13.26 18.97
CA GLY A 205 3.80 -12.58 20.03
C GLY A 205 2.92 -11.82 21.01
N GLY A 206 1.79 -12.41 21.43
CA GLY A 206 0.86 -11.83 22.42
C GLY A 206 -0.05 -10.70 21.88
N CYS A 207 -0.02 -10.46 20.60
CA CYS A 207 -0.99 -9.59 19.91
C CYS A 207 -2.01 -10.47 19.18
N VAL A 208 -3.31 -10.31 19.49
CA VAL A 208 -4.41 -11.05 18.85
C VAL A 208 -5.21 -10.10 17.98
N VAL A 209 -5.49 -10.52 16.75
CA VAL A 209 -6.34 -9.77 15.83
C VAL A 209 -7.54 -10.62 15.44
N ALA A 210 -8.74 -10.08 15.65
CA ALA A 210 -10.00 -10.72 15.34
C ALA A 210 -10.74 -9.98 14.21
N VAL A 211 -11.17 -10.74 13.21
CA VAL A 211 -11.95 -10.23 12.06
C VAL A 211 -13.33 -10.89 12.10
N PRO A 212 -14.45 -10.13 11.98
CA PRO A 212 -15.77 -10.70 11.90
C PRO A 212 -15.92 -11.65 10.70
N THR A 213 -16.61 -12.77 10.91
CA THR A 213 -16.91 -13.74 9.84
C THR A 213 -18.16 -13.38 9.05
N GLU A 214 -19.07 -12.62 9.65
CA GLU A 214 -20.27 -12.12 9.00
C GLU A 214 -20.05 -10.72 8.43
N ILE A 215 -20.42 -10.52 7.17
CA ILE A 215 -20.26 -9.26 6.44
C ILE A 215 -21.64 -8.70 6.13
N PRO A 216 -21.98 -7.48 6.57
CA PRO A 216 -23.23 -6.81 6.22
C PRO A 216 -23.40 -6.66 4.71
N ALA A 217 -24.65 -6.73 4.22
CA ALA A 217 -24.97 -6.68 2.80
C ALA A 217 -24.41 -5.41 2.11
N GLU A 218 -24.46 -4.26 2.80
CA GLU A 218 -23.91 -3.00 2.30
C GLU A 218 -22.40 -3.08 2.01
N LEU A 219 -21.66 -3.78 2.88
CA LEU A 219 -20.20 -3.97 2.68
C LEU A 219 -19.91 -5.01 1.62
N ILE A 220 -20.79 -5.97 1.38
CA ILE A 220 -20.69 -6.89 0.24
C ILE A 220 -20.83 -6.09 -1.07
N GLU A 221 -21.81 -5.19 -1.17
CA GLU A 221 -21.99 -4.33 -2.34
C GLU A 221 -20.76 -3.42 -2.59
N GLU A 222 -20.19 -2.85 -1.53
CA GLU A 222 -18.94 -2.08 -1.63
C GLU A 222 -17.77 -2.96 -2.10
N GLY A 223 -17.68 -4.20 -1.63
CA GLY A 223 -16.67 -5.19 -2.05
C GLY A 223 -16.78 -5.51 -3.54
N ILE A 224 -18.00 -5.71 -4.02
CA ILE A 224 -18.31 -5.92 -5.44
C ILE A 224 -17.82 -4.73 -6.27
N ALA A 225 -18.14 -3.51 -5.84
CA ALA A 225 -17.73 -2.30 -6.55
C ALA A 225 -16.20 -2.18 -6.64
N ARG A 226 -15.47 -2.51 -5.57
CA ARG A 226 -14.00 -2.50 -5.57
C ARG A 226 -13.39 -3.56 -6.48
N GLU A 227 -13.97 -4.76 -6.51
CA GLU A 227 -13.53 -5.83 -7.42
C GLU A 227 -13.78 -5.45 -8.88
N LEU A 228 -14.96 -4.86 -9.16
CA LEU A 228 -15.31 -4.34 -10.48
C LEU A 228 -14.34 -3.24 -10.93
N THR A 229 -14.08 -2.26 -10.07
CA THR A 229 -13.11 -1.19 -10.32
C THR A 229 -11.73 -1.75 -10.68
N HIS A 230 -11.26 -2.74 -9.94
CA HIS A 230 -9.99 -3.39 -10.25
C HIS A 230 -10.00 -4.06 -11.63
N ARG A 231 -11.09 -4.77 -11.97
CA ARG A 231 -11.24 -5.40 -13.29
C ARG A 231 -11.22 -4.37 -14.42
N ILE A 232 -11.98 -3.30 -14.27
CA ILE A 232 -11.99 -2.20 -15.25
C ILE A 232 -10.60 -1.59 -15.41
N GLN A 233 -9.87 -1.37 -14.31
CA GLN A 233 -8.49 -0.85 -14.37
C GLN A 233 -7.53 -1.83 -15.07
N SER A 234 -7.66 -3.14 -14.84
CA SER A 234 -6.90 -4.14 -15.57
C SER A 234 -7.22 -4.12 -17.07
N MET A 235 -8.50 -4.05 -17.43
CA MET A 235 -8.94 -3.97 -18.83
C MET A 235 -8.43 -2.69 -19.52
N ARG A 236 -8.40 -1.54 -18.83
CA ARG A 236 -7.80 -0.31 -19.35
C ARG A 236 -6.33 -0.50 -19.73
N LYS A 237 -5.56 -1.14 -18.83
CA LYS A 237 -4.14 -1.44 -19.05
C LYS A 237 -3.94 -2.40 -20.24
N GLU A 238 -4.74 -3.47 -20.30
CA GLU A 238 -4.69 -4.45 -21.39
C GLU A 238 -5.13 -3.86 -22.74
N ALA A 239 -6.06 -2.91 -22.73
CA ALA A 239 -6.48 -2.16 -23.91
C ALA A 239 -5.48 -1.07 -24.35
N GLY A 240 -4.38 -0.87 -23.61
CA GLY A 240 -3.36 0.14 -23.91
C GLY A 240 -3.79 1.58 -23.63
N PHE A 241 -4.76 1.80 -22.75
CA PHE A 241 -5.19 3.14 -22.38
C PHE A 241 -4.21 3.80 -21.41
N GLU A 242 -4.01 5.10 -21.59
CA GLU A 242 -3.23 5.92 -20.66
C GLU A 242 -3.95 6.10 -19.32
N ILE A 243 -3.18 6.38 -18.27
CA ILE A 243 -3.71 6.52 -16.90
C ILE A 243 -4.77 7.62 -16.81
N ALA A 244 -4.58 8.72 -17.54
CA ALA A 244 -5.47 9.88 -17.56
C ALA A 244 -6.63 9.79 -18.56
N ASP A 245 -6.71 8.72 -19.35
CA ASP A 245 -7.78 8.58 -20.34
C ASP A 245 -9.15 8.43 -19.68
N TYR A 246 -10.12 9.18 -20.17
CA TYR A 246 -11.53 8.96 -19.83
C TYR A 246 -12.11 7.83 -20.67
N ILE A 247 -12.97 7.02 -20.05
CA ILE A 247 -13.60 5.87 -20.69
C ILE A 247 -15.12 5.91 -20.56
N VAL A 248 -15.78 5.12 -21.39
CA VAL A 248 -17.16 4.65 -21.19
C VAL A 248 -17.09 3.17 -20.84
N THR A 249 -17.78 2.78 -19.79
CA THR A 249 -17.83 1.40 -19.34
C THR A 249 -19.21 0.80 -19.62
N TYR A 250 -19.22 -0.39 -20.18
CA TYR A 250 -20.41 -1.20 -20.45
C TYR A 250 -20.37 -2.41 -19.52
N TYR A 251 -21.52 -2.80 -19.01
CA TYR A 251 -21.64 -4.04 -18.23
C TYR A 251 -22.95 -4.75 -18.50
N GLN A 252 -22.89 -6.07 -18.48
CA GLN A 252 -24.06 -6.94 -18.52
C GLN A 252 -23.90 -7.96 -17.40
N ALA A 253 -24.81 -7.93 -16.42
CA ALA A 253 -24.73 -8.69 -15.19
C ALA A 253 -26.11 -9.22 -14.77
N GLU A 254 -26.12 -10.19 -13.86
CA GLU A 254 -27.35 -10.67 -13.21
C GLU A 254 -27.98 -9.56 -12.35
N PRO A 255 -29.31 -9.59 -12.12
CA PRO A 255 -30.02 -8.49 -11.41
C PRO A 255 -29.45 -8.13 -10.05
N SER A 256 -28.96 -9.12 -9.28
CA SER A 256 -28.37 -8.90 -7.97
C SER A 256 -27.02 -8.16 -8.04
N LEU A 257 -26.20 -8.44 -9.02
CA LEU A 257 -24.94 -7.77 -9.28
C LEU A 257 -25.16 -6.38 -9.89
N GLN A 258 -26.17 -6.27 -10.77
CA GLN A 258 -26.59 -5.00 -11.35
C GLN A 258 -26.98 -3.99 -10.26
N LYS A 259 -27.77 -4.38 -9.28
CA LYS A 259 -28.18 -3.52 -8.16
C LYS A 259 -26.97 -3.00 -7.38
N ALA A 260 -25.99 -3.85 -7.10
CA ALA A 260 -24.76 -3.46 -6.42
C ALA A 260 -23.91 -2.48 -7.26
N ILE A 261 -23.85 -2.66 -8.59
CA ILE A 261 -23.16 -1.74 -9.51
C ILE A 261 -23.86 -0.38 -9.55
N GLU A 262 -25.17 -0.36 -9.62
CA GLU A 262 -25.98 0.88 -9.65
C GLU A 262 -25.86 1.65 -8.32
N SER A 263 -25.93 0.98 -7.16
CA SER A 263 -25.79 1.61 -5.83
C SER A 263 -24.40 2.26 -5.65
N GLN A 264 -23.36 1.71 -6.26
CA GLN A 264 -21.96 2.16 -6.15
C GLN A 264 -21.46 2.87 -7.43
N SER A 265 -22.36 3.29 -8.33
CA SER A 265 -21.97 3.83 -9.64
C SER A 265 -21.08 5.06 -9.57
N ALA A 266 -21.32 5.96 -8.62
CA ALA A 266 -20.51 7.16 -8.42
C ALA A 266 -19.05 6.81 -8.08
N TYR A 267 -18.84 5.86 -7.15
CA TYR A 267 -17.53 5.37 -6.77
C TYR A 267 -16.81 4.71 -7.95
N ILE A 268 -17.50 3.83 -8.69
CA ILE A 268 -16.92 3.13 -9.83
C ILE A 268 -16.50 4.13 -10.91
N LYS A 269 -17.36 5.10 -11.26
CA LYS A 269 -17.06 6.15 -12.25
C LYS A 269 -15.82 6.95 -11.87
N GLN A 270 -15.72 7.38 -10.62
CA GLN A 270 -14.62 8.16 -10.11
C GLN A 270 -13.29 7.39 -10.16
N GLU A 271 -13.27 6.17 -9.64
CA GLU A 271 -12.05 5.36 -9.53
C GLU A 271 -11.56 4.81 -10.89
N THR A 272 -12.43 4.74 -11.89
CA THR A 272 -12.08 4.21 -13.22
C THR A 272 -11.97 5.29 -14.30
N LEU A 273 -12.23 6.57 -13.98
CA LEU A 273 -12.38 7.66 -14.93
C LEU A 273 -13.45 7.37 -15.99
N SER A 274 -14.50 6.63 -15.61
CA SER A 274 -15.63 6.36 -16.47
C SER A 274 -16.58 7.56 -16.49
N LYS A 275 -16.79 8.18 -17.65
CA LYS A 275 -17.80 9.22 -17.80
C LYS A 275 -19.19 8.64 -17.62
N GLU A 276 -19.43 7.46 -18.22
CA GLU A 276 -20.71 6.76 -18.14
C GLU A 276 -20.51 5.26 -17.86
N LEU A 277 -21.52 4.69 -17.20
CA LEU A 277 -21.70 3.25 -16.97
C LEU A 277 -23.01 2.83 -17.62
N PHE A 278 -22.95 1.99 -18.64
CA PHE A 278 -24.14 1.52 -19.33
C PHE A 278 -24.41 0.03 -19.03
N ASN A 279 -25.63 -0.25 -18.56
CA ASN A 279 -26.11 -1.61 -18.39
C ASN A 279 -26.60 -2.17 -19.73
N GLN A 280 -25.65 -2.51 -20.59
CA GLN A 280 -25.90 -3.09 -21.91
C GLN A 280 -24.66 -3.86 -22.37
N PRO A 281 -24.79 -4.75 -23.36
CA PRO A 281 -23.64 -5.43 -23.95
C PRO A 281 -22.61 -4.44 -24.48
N PRO A 282 -21.31 -4.79 -24.41
CA PRO A 282 -20.24 -3.98 -24.99
C PRO A 282 -20.50 -3.69 -26.47
N VAL A 283 -20.34 -2.41 -26.84
CA VAL A 283 -20.52 -1.95 -28.24
C VAL A 283 -19.30 -2.30 -29.10
N GLU A 284 -19.45 -2.23 -30.42
CA GLU A 284 -18.36 -2.44 -31.36
C GLU A 284 -17.20 -1.47 -31.10
N GLY A 285 -15.97 -2.01 -31.12
CA GLY A 285 -14.74 -1.27 -30.80
C GLY A 285 -14.47 -1.08 -29.29
N ALA A 286 -15.30 -1.64 -28.41
CA ALA A 286 -14.97 -1.71 -26.99
C ALA A 286 -14.10 -2.94 -26.70
N PHE A 287 -13.05 -2.76 -25.88
CA PHE A 287 -12.31 -3.88 -25.32
C PHE A 287 -13.19 -4.59 -24.30
N SER A 288 -13.49 -5.87 -24.50
CA SER A 288 -14.45 -6.60 -23.68
C SER A 288 -13.89 -7.88 -23.07
N GLN A 289 -14.33 -8.20 -21.86
CA GLN A 289 -13.96 -9.42 -21.14
C GLN A 289 -15.15 -9.97 -20.34
N LYS A 290 -15.20 -11.31 -20.21
CA LYS A 290 -16.07 -11.98 -19.26
C LYS A 290 -15.29 -12.18 -17.96
N ALA A 291 -15.93 -11.85 -16.84
CA ALA A 291 -15.35 -12.00 -15.51
C ALA A 291 -16.34 -12.67 -14.56
N ARG A 292 -15.83 -13.15 -13.42
CA ARG A 292 -16.67 -13.60 -12.31
C ARG A 292 -16.37 -12.75 -11.09
N ILE A 293 -17.43 -12.17 -10.52
CA ILE A 293 -17.37 -11.38 -9.29
C ILE A 293 -18.28 -12.07 -8.28
N GLU A 294 -17.73 -12.46 -7.14
CA GLU A 294 -18.43 -13.24 -6.11
C GLU A 294 -19.21 -14.45 -6.67
N GLY A 295 -18.56 -15.18 -7.59
CA GLY A 295 -19.14 -16.36 -8.25
C GLY A 295 -20.15 -16.08 -9.36
N ARG A 296 -20.54 -14.82 -9.60
CA ARG A 296 -21.52 -14.38 -10.59
C ARG A 296 -20.84 -13.91 -11.86
N GLU A 297 -21.39 -14.25 -13.01
CA GLU A 297 -20.83 -13.85 -14.30
C GLU A 297 -21.20 -12.39 -14.62
N VAL A 298 -20.22 -11.66 -15.17
CA VAL A 298 -20.39 -10.31 -15.71
C VAL A 298 -19.61 -10.17 -16.99
N THR A 299 -20.22 -9.57 -18.00
CA THR A 299 -19.52 -9.13 -19.21
C THR A 299 -19.24 -7.65 -19.09
N LEU A 300 -17.97 -7.27 -19.19
CA LEU A 300 -17.49 -5.89 -19.11
C LEU A 300 -16.94 -5.43 -20.44
N GLY A 301 -17.12 -4.16 -20.75
CA GLY A 301 -16.52 -3.51 -21.91
C GLY A 301 -16.03 -2.13 -21.55
N VAL A 302 -14.86 -1.74 -22.04
CA VAL A 302 -14.30 -0.40 -21.88
C VAL A 302 -13.97 0.20 -23.23
N LYS A 303 -14.35 1.46 -23.43
CA LYS A 303 -14.07 2.20 -24.66
C LYS A 303 -13.53 3.58 -24.29
N LYS A 304 -12.41 3.96 -24.90
CA LYS A 304 -11.84 5.29 -24.72
C LYS A 304 -12.82 6.33 -25.28
N VAL A 305 -13.07 7.38 -24.51
CA VAL A 305 -13.81 8.54 -25.01
C VAL A 305 -12.91 9.22 -26.04
N GLY A 306 -13.36 9.30 -27.28
CA GLY A 306 -12.59 9.93 -28.35
C GLY A 306 -12.15 11.33 -27.96
N GLY A 307 -10.86 11.62 -28.22
CA GLY A 307 -10.36 12.98 -28.26
C GLY A 307 -10.93 13.72 -29.47
#